data_c66f991fd960071cb1d0e2ea74b5dd50
#
_entry.id   c66f991fd960071cb1d0e2ea74b5dd50
#
_cell.length_a   1.000
_cell.length_b   1.000
_cell.length_c   1.000
_cell.angle_alpha   90.00
_cell.angle_beta   90.00
_cell.angle_gamma   90.00
#
_symmetry.space_group_name_H-M   'P 1'
#
loop_
_entity.id
_entity.type
_entity.pdbx_description
1 polymer ?
#
loop_
_entity_poly.entity_id
_entity_poly.type
_entity_poly.pdbx_seq_one_letter_code
_entity_poly.pdbx_strand_id
1 'polypeptide(L)'
;AAVARITTPLLPDDYLPLANPLWSARELRGKVVSVTAETEDSATIRIRPGWGFSFDYQPGQYVGIGVLMAGRWTWRSYSLTSVPVTAGGRDDRIIPITVKAMPEGFLSSHLVTGLQPGTVVRLAAPRGEFVLPAPLPAKILFATAGSGITPIMAMLRTIRHRGQRSDIHLVHSVPAESGLLFGDELAALAADGLIDLHVQFTRTDGQLTPARLAEVVPDWRDRQTWACGPAGFLDSVQTMFADNGVDGALHIERFALERGAVGARGGTVSFGRSGTSASADGATMAARSGPPPR
;
A
#
# COMPACT_ATOMS: atom_id res chain seq x y z
N ALA A 1 -7.46 3.73 35.80
CA ALA A 1 -8.58 3.68 36.77
C ALA A 1 -8.97 5.06 37.30
N ALA A 2 -8.04 5.95 37.67
CA ALA A 2 -8.35 7.30 38.17
C ALA A 2 -8.94 8.21 37.10
N VAL A 3 -8.40 8.21 35.89
CA VAL A 3 -8.89 9.03 34.76
C VAL A 3 -10.31 8.61 34.33
N ALA A 4 -10.61 7.31 34.36
CA ALA A 4 -11.95 6.80 34.03
C ALA A 4 -13.03 7.27 35.01
N ARG A 5 -12.68 7.57 36.28
CA ARG A 5 -13.64 8.11 37.26
C ARG A 5 -14.01 9.56 37.01
N ILE A 6 -13.13 10.32 36.35
CA ILE A 6 -13.34 11.75 36.03
C ILE A 6 -14.15 11.88 34.73
N THR A 7 -14.05 10.92 33.83
CA THR A 7 -14.66 10.97 32.48
C THR A 7 -15.95 10.17 32.34
N THR A 8 -16.51 9.61 33.42
CA THR A 8 -17.80 8.89 33.37
C THR A 8 -18.96 9.87 33.07
N PRO A 9 -19.84 9.57 32.10
CA PRO A 9 -20.01 8.31 31.39
C PRO A 9 -19.10 8.10 30.15
N LEU A 10 -18.34 9.11 29.74
CA LEU A 10 -17.49 9.06 28.55
C LEU A 10 -16.09 8.52 28.88
N LEU A 11 -15.44 7.92 27.90
CA LEU A 11 -14.07 7.41 28.03
C LEU A 11 -13.05 8.51 27.69
N PRO A 12 -11.78 8.39 28.13
CA PRO A 12 -10.73 9.36 27.74
C PRO A 12 -10.64 9.58 26.23
N ASP A 13 -10.87 8.54 25.43
CA ASP A 13 -10.88 8.61 23.97
C ASP A 13 -12.01 9.47 23.38
N ASP A 14 -13.04 9.78 24.14
CA ASP A 14 -14.12 10.66 23.70
C ASP A 14 -13.73 12.14 23.82
N TYR A 15 -12.74 12.45 24.67
CA TYR A 15 -12.24 13.81 24.91
C TYR A 15 -10.93 14.12 24.19
N LEU A 16 -10.03 13.13 24.02
CA LEU A 16 -8.73 13.32 23.38
C LEU A 16 -8.83 13.96 21.99
N PRO A 17 -9.76 13.55 21.12
CA PRO A 17 -9.94 14.15 19.79
C PRO A 17 -10.43 15.60 19.82
N LEU A 18 -11.05 16.05 20.92
CA LEU A 18 -11.50 17.45 21.07
C LEU A 18 -10.31 18.39 21.26
N ALA A 19 -9.23 17.91 21.90
CA ALA A 19 -8.00 18.66 22.07
C ALA A 19 -7.11 18.55 20.80
N ASN A 20 -6.97 17.35 20.26
CA ASN A 20 -6.24 17.12 19.02
C ASN A 20 -6.86 15.92 18.28
N PRO A 21 -7.38 16.11 17.03
CA PRO A 21 -8.03 15.04 16.25
C PRO A 21 -7.15 13.82 16.00
N LEU A 22 -5.82 13.94 16.13
CA LEU A 22 -4.88 12.85 15.97
C LEU A 22 -4.64 12.03 17.25
N TRP A 23 -5.19 12.48 18.38
CA TRP A 23 -5.05 11.75 19.63
C TRP A 23 -6.19 10.73 19.78
N SER A 24 -5.81 9.48 19.88
CA SER A 24 -6.69 8.37 20.23
C SER A 24 -5.87 7.24 20.84
N ALA A 25 -6.36 6.62 21.89
CA ALA A 25 -5.76 5.42 22.48
C ALA A 25 -6.18 4.12 21.78
N ARG A 26 -7.20 4.18 20.93
CA ARG A 26 -7.80 3.01 20.28
C ARG A 26 -7.50 2.90 18.80
N GLU A 27 -7.20 4.02 18.15
CA GLU A 27 -7.07 4.11 16.70
C GLU A 27 -5.80 4.87 16.32
N LEU A 28 -5.09 4.35 15.35
CA LEU A 28 -4.06 5.13 14.68
C LEU A 28 -4.74 6.09 13.71
N ARG A 29 -4.40 7.36 13.81
CA ARG A 29 -4.93 8.42 12.94
C ARG A 29 -3.79 9.15 12.27
N GLY A 30 -4.08 9.76 11.12
CA GLY A 30 -3.16 10.62 10.41
C GLY A 30 -3.88 11.81 9.81
N LYS A 31 -3.18 12.92 9.64
CA LYS A 31 -3.68 14.12 8.95
C LYS A 31 -3.03 14.22 7.59
N VAL A 32 -3.82 14.35 6.56
CA VAL A 32 -3.35 14.64 5.20
C VAL A 32 -2.67 16.00 5.21
N VAL A 33 -1.41 16.05 4.79
CA VAL A 33 -0.60 17.27 4.71
C VAL A 33 -0.70 17.87 3.31
N SER A 34 -0.56 17.03 2.28
CA SER A 34 -0.69 17.43 0.89
C SER A 34 -1.16 16.25 0.03
N VAL A 35 -1.77 16.60 -1.08
CA VAL A 35 -2.09 15.71 -2.20
C VAL A 35 -1.46 16.34 -3.44
N THR A 36 -0.52 15.64 -4.06
CA THR A 36 0.22 16.13 -5.22
C THR A 36 -0.03 15.19 -6.39
N ALA A 37 -0.52 15.71 -7.51
CA ALA A 37 -0.72 14.90 -8.71
C ALA A 37 0.65 14.40 -9.23
N GLU A 38 0.70 13.13 -9.56
CA GLU A 38 1.84 12.47 -10.24
C GLU A 38 1.55 12.31 -11.73
N THR A 39 0.33 11.88 -12.04
CA THR A 39 -0.21 11.75 -13.39
C THR A 39 -1.68 12.20 -13.38
N GLU A 40 -2.37 12.16 -14.53
CA GLU A 40 -3.79 12.50 -14.63
C GLU A 40 -4.67 11.66 -13.67
N ASP A 41 -4.30 10.39 -13.45
CA ASP A 41 -5.07 9.43 -12.66
C ASP A 41 -4.36 8.98 -11.38
N SER A 42 -3.30 9.66 -10.96
CA SER A 42 -2.51 9.24 -9.80
C SER A 42 -2.02 10.43 -8.97
N ALA A 43 -1.96 10.24 -7.66
CA ALA A 43 -1.47 11.26 -6.73
C ALA A 43 -0.65 10.68 -5.59
N THR A 44 0.35 11.44 -5.15
CA THR A 44 1.08 11.19 -3.90
C THR A 44 0.43 11.96 -2.76
N ILE A 45 0.02 11.22 -1.74
CA ILE A 45 -0.64 11.72 -0.53
C ILE A 45 0.35 11.65 0.61
N ARG A 46 0.68 12.79 1.18
CA ARG A 46 1.56 12.89 2.34
C ARG A 46 0.72 12.98 3.60
N ILE A 47 0.93 12.03 4.52
CA ILE A 47 0.14 11.91 5.74
C ILE A 47 1.07 12.08 6.94
N ARG A 48 0.69 12.92 7.87
CA ARG A 48 1.35 13.04 9.18
C ARG A 48 0.61 12.16 10.17
N PRO A 49 1.17 11.00 10.55
CA PRO A 49 0.57 10.16 11.57
C PRO A 49 0.53 10.85 12.93
N GLY A 50 -0.49 10.52 13.69
CA GLY A 50 -0.63 10.92 15.07
C GLY A 50 0.14 10.01 16.02
N TRP A 51 -0.18 10.17 17.31
CA TRP A 51 0.43 9.39 18.38
C TRP A 51 0.20 7.88 18.20
N GLY A 52 1.22 7.09 18.54
CA GLY A 52 1.16 5.62 18.49
C GLY A 52 1.56 4.99 17.15
N PHE A 53 1.78 5.78 16.09
CA PHE A 53 2.29 5.23 14.84
C PHE A 53 3.80 4.94 14.94
N SER A 54 4.18 3.68 14.63
CA SER A 54 5.59 3.30 14.54
C SER A 54 6.12 3.60 13.14
N PHE A 55 7.25 4.29 13.08
CA PHE A 55 7.99 4.53 11.84
C PHE A 55 9.06 3.45 11.58
N ASP A 56 9.06 2.40 12.38
CA ASP A 56 9.97 1.27 12.30
C ASP A 56 9.47 0.22 11.29
N TYR A 57 9.22 0.69 10.08
CA TYR A 57 8.81 -0.17 8.97
C TYR A 57 9.98 -0.44 8.02
N GLN A 58 9.84 -1.48 7.21
CA GLN A 58 10.81 -1.84 6.18
C GLN A 58 10.36 -1.34 4.80
N PRO A 59 11.32 -0.95 3.92
CA PRO A 59 10.98 -0.52 2.55
C PRO A 59 10.31 -1.66 1.80
N GLY A 60 9.18 -1.33 1.16
CA GLY A 60 8.30 -2.30 0.50
C GLY A 60 7.05 -2.64 1.29
N GLN A 61 6.99 -2.35 2.59
CA GLN A 61 5.79 -2.53 3.39
C GLN A 61 4.68 -1.53 3.03
N TYR A 62 3.45 -1.89 3.34
CA TYR A 62 2.24 -1.09 3.13
C TYR A 62 1.60 -0.67 4.45
N VAL A 63 0.74 0.34 4.37
CA VAL A 63 -0.10 0.83 5.46
C VAL A 63 -1.56 0.76 5.04
N GLY A 64 -2.45 0.38 5.98
CA GLY A 64 -3.88 0.47 5.75
C GLY A 64 -4.37 1.91 5.95
N ILE A 65 -5.16 2.42 5.00
CA ILE A 65 -5.78 3.73 5.05
C ILE A 65 -7.29 3.57 5.10
N GLY A 66 -7.91 4.11 6.13
CA GLY A 66 -9.35 4.20 6.29
C GLY A 66 -9.84 5.63 6.09
N VAL A 67 -10.79 5.82 5.20
CA VAL A 67 -11.43 7.11 4.93
C VAL A 67 -12.93 6.99 5.19
N LEU A 68 -13.50 8.00 5.82
CA LEU A 68 -14.95 8.07 6.05
C LEU A 68 -15.63 8.59 4.78
N MET A 69 -16.36 7.73 4.09
CA MET A 69 -17.05 8.03 2.84
C MET A 69 -18.52 7.65 2.97
N ALA A 70 -19.42 8.60 2.69
CA ALA A 70 -20.86 8.40 2.82
C ALA A 70 -21.29 7.74 4.16
N GLY A 71 -20.67 8.16 5.27
CA GLY A 71 -20.96 7.65 6.62
C GLY A 71 -20.33 6.26 6.94
N ARG A 72 -19.52 5.70 6.04
CA ARG A 72 -18.86 4.40 6.23
C ARG A 72 -17.34 4.52 6.13
N TRP A 73 -16.63 3.80 7.01
CA TRP A 73 -15.18 3.66 6.90
C TRP A 73 -14.83 2.66 5.80
N THR A 74 -14.18 3.16 4.75
CA THR A 74 -13.68 2.35 3.64
C THR A 74 -12.17 2.24 3.76
N TRP A 75 -11.65 1.00 3.71
CA TRP A 75 -10.26 0.68 3.93
C TRP A 75 -9.59 0.12 2.68
N ARG A 76 -8.33 0.51 2.46
CA ARG A 76 -7.42 -0.14 1.49
C ARG A 76 -5.99 -0.04 1.99
N SER A 77 -5.17 -0.96 1.51
CA SER A 77 -3.73 -0.97 1.76
C SER A 77 -2.99 -0.27 0.63
N TYR A 78 -1.99 0.54 0.99
CA TYR A 78 -1.14 1.25 0.06
C TYR A 78 0.32 1.13 0.49
N SER A 79 1.20 0.83 -0.46
CA SER A 79 2.64 0.75 -0.20
C SER A 79 3.17 2.11 0.27
N LEU A 80 3.99 2.07 1.31
CA LEU A 80 4.76 3.23 1.74
C LEU A 80 5.84 3.50 0.69
N THR A 81 5.98 4.76 0.26
CA THR A 81 6.93 5.13 -0.80
C THR A 81 8.15 5.87 -0.29
N SER A 82 8.27 6.07 1.05
CA SER A 82 9.41 6.75 1.68
C SER A 82 10.48 5.80 2.19
N VAL A 83 11.65 6.39 2.42
CA VAL A 83 12.68 5.80 3.28
C VAL A 83 12.12 5.70 4.70
N PRO A 84 12.26 4.56 5.39
CA PRO A 84 11.89 4.45 6.79
C PRO A 84 12.65 5.47 7.65
N VAL A 85 11.94 6.23 8.46
CA VAL A 85 12.56 7.20 9.36
C VAL A 85 13.16 6.46 10.54
N THR A 86 14.46 6.24 10.55
CA THR A 86 15.15 5.74 11.72
C THR A 86 15.10 6.80 12.83
N ALA A 87 14.84 6.38 14.06
CA ALA A 87 14.65 7.24 15.22
C ALA A 87 15.78 8.29 15.38
N GLY A 88 15.52 9.53 15.02
CA GLY A 88 16.51 10.61 15.13
C GLY A 88 16.11 11.95 14.51
N GLY A 89 15.27 11.97 13.49
CA GLY A 89 14.84 13.20 12.82
C GLY A 89 13.46 13.66 13.29
N ARG A 90 13.37 14.81 13.94
CA ARG A 90 12.13 15.35 14.53
C ARG A 90 11.14 15.96 13.51
N ASP A 91 11.58 16.30 12.30
CA ASP A 91 10.77 17.17 11.44
C ASP A 91 10.04 16.48 10.27
N ASP A 92 10.33 15.20 9.95
CA ASP A 92 9.75 14.54 8.79
C ASP A 92 8.95 13.26 9.11
N ARG A 93 8.20 13.27 10.22
CA ARG A 93 7.26 12.19 10.51
C ARG A 93 6.06 12.23 9.57
N ILE A 94 6.32 12.10 8.27
CA ILE A 94 5.34 12.04 7.21
C ILE A 94 5.52 10.74 6.47
N ILE A 95 4.42 10.04 6.26
CA ILE A 95 4.37 8.86 5.40
C ILE A 95 3.71 9.23 4.07
N PRO A 96 4.41 9.13 2.94
CA PRO A 96 3.81 9.23 1.62
C PRO A 96 3.28 7.87 1.16
N ILE A 97 2.14 7.91 0.51
CA ILE A 97 1.60 6.83 -0.30
C ILE A 97 1.29 7.39 -1.68
N THR A 98 1.50 6.61 -2.73
CA THR A 98 1.11 7.01 -4.09
C THR A 98 0.00 6.10 -4.57
N VAL A 99 -1.10 6.72 -4.95
CA VAL A 99 -2.36 6.05 -5.29
C VAL A 99 -2.66 6.29 -6.75
N LYS A 100 -2.99 5.21 -7.47
CA LYS A 100 -3.58 5.29 -8.81
C LYS A 100 -5.07 5.04 -8.71
N ALA A 101 -5.86 5.93 -9.29
CA ALA A 101 -7.31 5.77 -9.38
C ALA A 101 -7.65 4.57 -10.27
N MET A 102 -8.48 3.68 -9.75
CA MET A 102 -9.02 2.57 -10.55
C MET A 102 -10.36 2.98 -11.15
N PRO A 103 -10.69 2.60 -12.39
CA PRO A 103 -11.92 3.03 -13.06
C PRO A 103 -13.20 2.79 -12.25
N GLU A 104 -13.26 1.70 -11.50
CA GLU A 104 -14.38 1.35 -10.61
C GLU A 104 -14.01 1.47 -9.11
N GLY A 105 -12.87 2.09 -8.82
CA GLY A 105 -12.31 2.16 -7.48
C GLY A 105 -12.82 3.37 -6.72
N PHE A 106 -13.96 3.25 -6.03
CA PHE A 106 -14.58 4.33 -5.26
C PHE A 106 -13.60 5.04 -4.30
N LEU A 107 -12.81 4.28 -3.51
CA LEU A 107 -11.84 4.88 -2.59
C LEU A 107 -10.62 5.46 -3.31
N SER A 108 -10.03 4.74 -4.28
CA SER A 108 -8.84 5.24 -4.98
C SER A 108 -9.13 6.52 -5.78
N SER A 109 -10.29 6.61 -6.42
CA SER A 109 -10.71 7.83 -7.10
C SER A 109 -10.89 8.99 -6.11
N HIS A 110 -11.56 8.75 -4.96
CA HIS A 110 -11.68 9.76 -3.92
C HIS A 110 -10.32 10.22 -3.37
N LEU A 111 -9.38 9.30 -3.17
CA LEU A 111 -8.04 9.65 -2.69
C LEU A 111 -7.27 10.53 -3.67
N VAL A 112 -7.44 10.31 -4.97
CA VAL A 112 -6.74 11.08 -6.02
C VAL A 112 -7.38 12.43 -6.28
N THR A 113 -8.73 12.50 -6.35
CA THR A 113 -9.42 13.70 -6.81
C THR A 113 -10.21 14.44 -5.72
N GLY A 114 -10.61 13.75 -4.65
CA GLY A 114 -11.52 14.30 -3.63
C GLY A 114 -10.89 14.57 -2.27
N LEU A 115 -9.73 13.96 -1.99
CA LEU A 115 -9.09 14.10 -0.68
C LEU A 115 -8.44 15.48 -0.52
N GLN A 116 -8.72 16.16 0.59
CA GLN A 116 -8.20 17.49 0.85
C GLN A 116 -7.14 17.49 1.95
N PRO A 117 -6.12 18.38 1.87
CA PRO A 117 -5.23 18.65 2.99
C PRO A 117 -6.04 19.02 4.24
N GLY A 118 -5.60 18.53 5.39
CA GLY A 118 -6.34 18.70 6.65
C GLY A 118 -7.26 17.53 7.01
N THR A 119 -7.65 16.70 6.04
CA THR A 119 -8.51 15.52 6.29
C THR A 119 -7.82 14.57 7.27
N VAL A 120 -8.59 14.09 8.26
CA VAL A 120 -8.15 13.05 9.18
C VAL A 120 -8.56 11.68 8.63
N VAL A 121 -7.57 10.82 8.48
CA VAL A 121 -7.74 9.42 8.04
C VAL A 121 -7.39 8.48 9.19
N ARG A 122 -7.95 7.27 9.17
CA ARG A 122 -7.52 6.19 10.03
C ARG A 122 -6.35 5.45 9.39
N LEU A 123 -5.43 4.96 10.21
CA LEU A 123 -4.27 4.20 9.79
C LEU A 123 -4.28 2.82 10.42
N ALA A 124 -3.80 1.82 9.70
CA ALA A 124 -3.33 0.58 10.30
C ALA A 124 -1.81 0.62 10.43
N ALA A 125 -1.26 -0.22 11.30
CA ALA A 125 0.19 -0.35 11.41
C ALA A 125 0.81 -0.87 10.09
N PRO A 126 2.05 -0.47 9.75
CA PRO A 126 2.75 -1.01 8.59
C PRO A 126 2.84 -2.54 8.65
N ARG A 127 2.68 -3.20 7.50
CA ARG A 127 2.70 -4.65 7.34
C ARG A 127 3.26 -5.04 5.97
N GLY A 128 3.53 -6.32 5.78
CA GLY A 128 3.96 -6.93 4.54
C GLY A 128 5.33 -7.56 4.65
N GLU A 129 5.54 -8.60 3.83
CA GLU A 129 6.78 -9.36 3.77
C GLU A 129 7.56 -9.09 2.47
N PHE A 130 7.03 -8.23 1.62
CA PHE A 130 7.66 -7.83 0.36
C PHE A 130 8.74 -6.78 0.62
N VAL A 131 9.84 -7.22 1.23
CA VAL A 131 10.94 -6.37 1.68
C VAL A 131 12.28 -6.86 1.15
N LEU A 132 13.28 -6.00 1.14
CA LEU A 132 14.64 -6.39 0.81
C LEU A 132 15.32 -7.08 2.00
N PRO A 133 16.07 -8.16 1.77
CA PRO A 133 16.87 -8.78 2.82
C PRO A 133 18.06 -7.91 3.23
N ALA A 134 18.62 -8.21 4.38
CA ALA A 134 19.89 -7.66 4.83
C ALA A 134 20.86 -8.82 5.08
N PRO A 135 22.02 -8.89 4.39
CA PRO A 135 22.53 -7.93 3.39
C PRO A 135 21.74 -7.94 2.08
N LEU A 136 21.91 -6.88 1.27
CA LEU A 136 21.35 -6.83 -0.08
C LEU A 136 21.96 -7.93 -0.96
N PRO A 137 21.16 -8.55 -1.85
CA PRO A 137 21.67 -9.42 -2.88
C PRO A 137 22.62 -8.67 -3.82
N ALA A 138 23.64 -9.36 -4.32
CA ALA A 138 24.59 -8.78 -5.26
C ALA A 138 23.93 -8.35 -6.59
N LYS A 139 22.91 -9.11 -7.03
CA LYS A 139 22.15 -8.86 -8.25
C LYS A 139 20.66 -8.84 -7.95
N ILE A 140 19.99 -7.78 -8.36
CA ILE A 140 18.56 -7.56 -8.13
C ILE A 140 17.85 -7.28 -9.45
N LEU A 141 16.67 -7.86 -9.61
CA LEU A 141 15.72 -7.50 -10.66
C LEU A 141 14.42 -7.00 -10.02
N PHE A 142 14.02 -5.80 -10.35
CA PHE A 142 12.68 -5.32 -10.09
C PHE A 142 11.85 -5.41 -11.37
N ALA A 143 10.80 -6.23 -11.34
CA ALA A 143 9.86 -6.40 -12.46
C ALA A 143 8.50 -5.85 -12.07
N THR A 144 8.10 -4.71 -12.63
CA THR A 144 6.92 -3.97 -12.15
C THR A 144 5.99 -3.56 -13.29
N ALA A 145 4.69 -3.41 -12.96
CA ALA A 145 3.74 -2.86 -13.90
C ALA A 145 2.74 -1.90 -13.21
N GLY A 146 2.50 -0.75 -13.83
CA GLY A 146 1.59 0.28 -13.32
C GLY A 146 1.93 0.74 -11.91
N SER A 147 0.96 0.76 -10.99
CA SER A 147 1.19 1.14 -9.60
C SER A 147 2.08 0.17 -8.80
N GLY A 148 2.43 -0.99 -9.35
CA GLY A 148 3.39 -1.92 -8.73
C GLY A 148 4.80 -1.35 -8.54
N ILE A 149 5.11 -0.19 -9.10
CA ILE A 149 6.35 0.53 -8.85
C ILE A 149 6.43 1.10 -7.43
N THR A 150 5.29 1.32 -6.75
CA THR A 150 5.26 2.04 -5.46
C THR A 150 6.08 1.39 -4.34
N PRO A 151 6.01 0.07 -4.07
CA PRO A 151 6.88 -0.54 -3.06
C PRO A 151 8.35 -0.51 -3.46
N ILE A 152 8.64 -0.62 -4.77
CA ILE A 152 10.00 -0.60 -5.30
C ILE A 152 10.65 0.78 -5.11
N MET A 153 9.87 1.86 -5.23
CA MET A 153 10.40 3.21 -4.97
C MET A 153 10.88 3.37 -3.52
N ALA A 154 10.18 2.81 -2.53
CA ALA A 154 10.66 2.81 -1.16
C ALA A 154 11.99 2.05 -1.01
N MET A 155 12.14 0.93 -1.72
CA MET A 155 13.36 0.13 -1.74
C MET A 155 14.51 0.91 -2.37
N LEU A 156 14.32 1.47 -3.56
CA LEU A 156 15.34 2.24 -4.29
C LEU A 156 15.80 3.49 -3.53
N ARG A 157 14.84 4.25 -2.98
CA ARG A 157 15.13 5.41 -2.12
C ARG A 157 15.94 5.02 -0.89
N THR A 158 15.63 3.85 -0.30
CA THR A 158 16.35 3.36 0.88
C THR A 158 17.77 2.91 0.52
N ILE A 159 17.96 2.20 -0.59
CA ILE A 159 19.27 1.79 -1.09
C ILE A 159 20.15 3.03 -1.33
N ARG A 160 19.60 4.04 -2.03
CA ARG A 160 20.27 5.32 -2.28
C ARG A 160 20.65 6.04 -0.98
N HIS A 161 19.68 6.18 -0.07
CA HIS A 161 19.87 6.86 1.22
C HIS A 161 20.94 6.21 2.09
N ARG A 162 21.02 4.88 2.07
CA ARG A 162 22.03 4.12 2.81
C ARG A 162 23.38 4.03 2.11
N GLY A 163 23.53 4.59 0.92
CA GLY A 163 24.74 4.47 0.11
C GLY A 163 25.07 3.02 -0.27
N GLN A 164 24.10 2.13 -0.25
CA GLN A 164 24.27 0.73 -0.62
C GLN A 164 24.41 0.60 -2.13
N ARG A 165 25.13 -0.43 -2.59
CA ARG A 165 25.34 -0.74 -4.00
C ARG A 165 24.98 -2.20 -4.26
N SER A 166 24.33 -2.43 -5.40
CA SER A 166 24.00 -3.73 -5.96
C SER A 166 23.85 -3.55 -7.46
N ASP A 167 24.01 -4.61 -8.22
CA ASP A 167 23.67 -4.60 -9.65
C ASP A 167 22.15 -4.72 -9.78
N ILE A 168 21.48 -3.60 -10.07
CA ILE A 168 20.02 -3.48 -10.05
C ILE A 168 19.50 -3.21 -11.46
N HIS A 169 18.68 -4.12 -11.98
CA HIS A 169 17.84 -3.87 -13.14
C HIS A 169 16.41 -3.56 -12.68
N LEU A 170 15.83 -2.51 -13.22
CA LEU A 170 14.41 -2.18 -13.08
C LEU A 170 13.74 -2.24 -14.45
N VAL A 171 12.86 -3.21 -14.62
CA VAL A 171 11.98 -3.30 -15.80
C VAL A 171 10.57 -2.89 -15.37
N HIS A 172 10.10 -1.78 -15.92
CA HIS A 172 8.80 -1.20 -15.55
C HIS A 172 7.89 -1.08 -16.76
N SER A 173 6.66 -1.59 -16.65
CA SER A 173 5.67 -1.59 -17.72
C SER A 173 4.51 -0.65 -17.41
N VAL A 174 4.23 0.27 -18.33
CA VAL A 174 3.10 1.21 -18.26
C VAL A 174 2.43 1.38 -19.62
N PRO A 175 1.16 1.80 -19.70
CA PRO A 175 0.50 1.99 -20.99
C PRO A 175 1.16 3.03 -21.89
N ALA A 176 1.61 4.14 -21.34
CA ALA A 176 2.26 5.25 -22.04
C ALA A 176 3.06 6.10 -21.05
N GLU A 177 3.90 6.98 -21.55
CA GLU A 177 4.73 7.89 -20.76
C GLU A 177 3.91 8.76 -19.80
N SER A 178 2.74 9.23 -20.22
CA SER A 178 1.83 10.02 -19.37
C SER A 178 1.32 9.28 -18.12
N GLY A 179 1.46 7.95 -18.07
CA GLY A 179 1.12 7.13 -16.91
C GLY A 179 2.33 6.65 -16.10
N LEU A 180 3.53 7.13 -16.42
CA LEU A 180 4.76 6.74 -15.73
C LEU A 180 4.87 7.47 -14.39
N LEU A 181 4.67 6.74 -13.30
CA LEU A 181 4.88 7.26 -11.95
C LEU A 181 6.37 7.44 -11.68
N PHE A 182 6.72 8.54 -11.02
CA PHE A 182 8.09 8.84 -10.60
C PHE A 182 9.11 8.92 -11.76
N GLY A 183 8.67 9.23 -12.99
CA GLY A 183 9.51 9.20 -14.19
C GLY A 183 10.83 9.95 -14.05
N ASP A 184 10.77 11.21 -13.59
CA ASP A 184 11.97 12.04 -13.40
C ASP A 184 12.93 11.46 -12.35
N GLU A 185 12.37 10.91 -11.26
CA GLU A 185 13.20 10.30 -10.21
C GLU A 185 13.84 8.99 -10.69
N LEU A 186 13.11 8.16 -11.45
CA LEU A 186 13.67 6.95 -12.06
C LEU A 186 14.79 7.29 -13.06
N ALA A 187 14.61 8.30 -13.89
CA ALA A 187 15.63 8.78 -14.81
C ALA A 187 16.87 9.28 -14.05
N ALA A 188 16.68 10.02 -12.95
CA ALA A 188 17.79 10.47 -12.12
C ALA A 188 18.54 9.31 -11.45
N LEU A 189 17.82 8.28 -10.95
CA LEU A 189 18.44 7.10 -10.36
C LEU A 189 19.27 6.31 -11.40
N ALA A 190 18.79 6.24 -12.63
CA ALA A 190 19.52 5.61 -13.74
C ALA A 190 20.76 6.46 -14.14
N ALA A 191 20.63 7.78 -14.24
CA ALA A 191 21.74 8.68 -14.54
C ALA A 191 22.84 8.64 -13.45
N ASP A 192 22.45 8.48 -12.18
CA ASP A 192 23.36 8.29 -11.04
C ASP A 192 24.01 6.87 -11.03
N GLY A 193 23.64 5.99 -11.96
CA GLY A 193 24.14 4.61 -12.04
C GLY A 193 23.71 3.73 -10.88
N LEU A 194 22.58 4.04 -10.24
CA LEU A 194 22.02 3.20 -9.19
C LEU A 194 21.24 2.01 -9.76
N ILE A 195 20.58 2.22 -10.90
CA ILE A 195 19.76 1.22 -11.58
C ILE A 195 20.04 1.21 -13.09
N ASP A 196 19.92 0.03 -13.71
CA ASP A 196 19.70 -0.10 -15.13
C ASP A 196 18.18 -0.11 -15.38
N LEU A 197 17.69 0.95 -16.02
CA LEU A 197 16.25 1.21 -16.18
C LEU A 197 15.78 0.85 -17.59
N HIS A 198 14.80 -0.04 -17.68
CA HIS A 198 14.02 -0.27 -18.90
C HIS A 198 12.54 0.01 -18.64
N VAL A 199 11.97 0.96 -19.41
CA VAL A 199 10.54 1.25 -19.39
C VAL A 199 9.88 0.69 -20.66
N GLN A 200 8.90 -0.18 -20.50
CA GLN A 200 8.11 -0.78 -21.58
C GLN A 200 6.78 -0.03 -21.70
N PHE A 201 6.57 0.71 -22.78
CA PHE A 201 5.30 1.37 -23.07
C PHE A 201 4.38 0.44 -23.84
N THR A 202 3.35 -0.13 -23.17
CA THR A 202 2.58 -1.22 -23.76
C THR A 202 1.71 -0.82 -24.95
N ARG A 203 1.42 0.47 -25.12
CA ARG A 203 0.67 0.96 -26.31
C ARG A 203 1.52 1.00 -27.58
N THR A 204 2.82 1.17 -27.46
CA THR A 204 3.76 1.24 -28.60
C THR A 204 4.57 -0.02 -28.75
N ASP A 205 5.08 -0.56 -27.65
CA ASP A 205 6.07 -1.64 -27.65
C ASP A 205 5.43 -3.02 -27.35
N GLY A 206 4.11 -3.05 -27.13
CA GLY A 206 3.41 -4.27 -26.69
C GLY A 206 3.60 -4.61 -25.23
N GLN A 207 2.94 -5.66 -24.77
CA GLN A 207 3.00 -6.07 -23.36
C GLN A 207 4.40 -6.60 -23.00
N LEU A 208 4.81 -6.37 -21.75
CA LEU A 208 6.00 -6.96 -21.17
C LEU A 208 5.77 -8.45 -20.95
N THR A 209 6.22 -9.26 -21.92
CA THR A 209 6.13 -10.72 -21.87
C THR A 209 7.35 -11.32 -21.14
N PRO A 210 7.29 -12.58 -20.67
CA PRO A 210 8.45 -13.31 -20.16
C PRO A 210 9.64 -13.33 -21.14
N ALA A 211 9.38 -13.51 -22.43
CA ALA A 211 10.43 -13.49 -23.46
C ALA A 211 11.10 -12.11 -23.54
N ARG A 212 10.29 -11.03 -23.51
CA ARG A 212 10.81 -9.68 -23.54
C ARG A 212 11.62 -9.35 -22.26
N LEU A 213 11.15 -9.80 -21.10
CA LEU A 213 11.91 -9.64 -19.84
C LEU A 213 13.28 -10.34 -19.92
N ALA A 214 13.33 -11.54 -20.48
CA ALA A 214 14.59 -12.29 -20.66
C ALA A 214 15.53 -11.65 -21.69
N GLU A 215 15.00 -10.99 -22.74
CA GLU A 215 15.82 -10.21 -23.69
C GLU A 215 16.45 -8.98 -23.02
N VAL A 216 15.66 -8.24 -22.24
CA VAL A 216 16.08 -7.01 -21.55
C VAL A 216 17.07 -7.33 -20.43
N VAL A 217 16.87 -8.42 -19.72
CA VAL A 217 17.73 -8.85 -18.59
C VAL A 217 18.18 -10.31 -18.84
N PRO A 218 19.21 -10.55 -19.65
CA PRO A 218 19.61 -11.89 -20.03
C PRO A 218 20.03 -12.79 -18.87
N ASP A 219 20.57 -12.21 -17.80
CA ASP A 219 20.98 -12.90 -16.57
C ASP A 219 19.92 -12.90 -15.46
N TRP A 220 18.63 -12.74 -15.82
CA TRP A 220 17.51 -12.70 -14.87
C TRP A 220 17.45 -13.90 -13.93
N ARG A 221 17.95 -15.08 -14.35
CA ARG A 221 17.99 -16.30 -13.52
C ARG A 221 18.96 -16.21 -12.34
N ASP A 222 19.97 -15.35 -12.45
CA ASP A 222 21.00 -15.15 -11.42
C ASP A 222 20.62 -14.02 -10.45
N ARG A 223 19.44 -13.40 -10.62
CA ARG A 223 19.00 -12.24 -9.86
C ARG A 223 17.91 -12.60 -8.85
N GLN A 224 18.02 -12.06 -7.65
CA GLN A 224 16.87 -12.03 -6.74
C GLN A 224 15.86 -11.03 -7.29
N THR A 225 14.62 -11.46 -7.47
CA THR A 225 13.60 -10.70 -8.21
C THR A 225 12.43 -10.31 -7.31
N TRP A 226 12.06 -9.05 -7.35
CA TRP A 226 10.83 -8.53 -6.75
C TRP A 226 9.87 -8.10 -7.85
N ALA A 227 8.70 -8.75 -7.89
CA ALA A 227 7.68 -8.46 -8.89
C ALA A 227 6.40 -7.91 -8.24
N CYS A 228 5.87 -6.79 -8.78
CA CYS A 228 4.62 -6.20 -8.34
C CYS A 228 3.87 -5.57 -9.52
N GLY A 229 2.56 -5.83 -9.61
CA GLY A 229 1.72 -5.35 -10.72
C GLY A 229 0.38 -6.08 -10.83
N PRO A 230 -0.29 -5.96 -11.99
CA PRO A 230 -1.55 -6.65 -12.25
C PRO A 230 -1.41 -8.18 -12.23
N ALA A 231 -2.50 -8.88 -11.88
CA ALA A 231 -2.49 -10.33 -11.70
C ALA A 231 -1.92 -11.08 -12.93
N GLY A 232 -2.40 -10.77 -14.13
CA GLY A 232 -1.92 -11.45 -15.33
C GLY A 232 -0.42 -11.26 -15.62
N PHE A 233 0.14 -10.09 -15.30
CA PHE A 233 1.59 -9.86 -15.37
C PHE A 233 2.33 -10.74 -14.35
N LEU A 234 1.89 -10.74 -13.10
CA LEU A 234 2.52 -11.53 -12.04
C LEU A 234 2.41 -13.03 -12.28
N ASP A 235 1.28 -13.50 -12.82
CA ASP A 235 1.09 -14.91 -13.19
C ASP A 235 2.08 -15.33 -14.28
N SER A 236 2.29 -14.48 -15.29
CA SER A 236 3.25 -14.75 -16.36
C SER A 236 4.71 -14.79 -15.86
N VAL A 237 5.08 -13.87 -14.98
CA VAL A 237 6.41 -13.86 -14.34
C VAL A 237 6.58 -15.09 -13.44
N GLN A 238 5.58 -15.44 -12.65
CA GLN A 238 5.62 -16.61 -11.76
C GLN A 238 5.80 -17.91 -12.56
N THR A 239 5.05 -18.07 -13.65
CA THR A 239 5.19 -19.22 -14.55
C THR A 239 6.60 -19.28 -15.15
N MET A 240 7.11 -18.14 -15.64
CA MET A 240 8.48 -18.06 -16.17
C MET A 240 9.54 -18.57 -15.17
N PHE A 241 9.44 -18.14 -13.91
CA PHE A 241 10.41 -18.54 -12.88
C PHE A 241 10.25 -20.03 -12.51
N ALA A 242 9.02 -20.52 -12.36
CA ALA A 242 8.73 -21.92 -12.06
C ALA A 242 9.18 -22.87 -13.17
N ASP A 243 8.91 -22.56 -14.43
CA ASP A 243 9.31 -23.36 -15.60
C ASP A 243 10.84 -23.47 -15.74
N ASN A 244 11.57 -22.54 -15.15
CA ASN A 244 13.05 -22.54 -15.17
C ASN A 244 13.68 -22.99 -13.84
N GLY A 245 12.86 -23.41 -12.83
CA GLY A 245 13.35 -23.96 -11.58
C GLY A 245 14.05 -22.95 -10.67
N VAL A 246 13.74 -21.65 -10.80
CA VAL A 246 14.32 -20.54 -10.03
C VAL A 246 13.25 -19.76 -9.23
N ASP A 247 12.12 -20.38 -8.96
CA ASP A 247 11.00 -19.80 -8.20
C ASP A 247 11.39 -19.31 -6.80
N GLY A 248 12.37 -19.95 -6.16
CA GLY A 248 12.92 -19.50 -4.87
C GLY A 248 13.60 -18.11 -4.90
N ALA A 249 13.94 -17.60 -6.08
CA ALA A 249 14.50 -16.26 -6.25
C ALA A 249 13.44 -15.18 -6.49
N LEU A 250 12.15 -15.55 -6.56
CA LEU A 250 11.06 -14.64 -6.91
C LEU A 250 10.21 -14.27 -5.70
N HIS A 251 10.14 -12.97 -5.41
CA HIS A 251 9.26 -12.36 -4.42
C HIS A 251 8.14 -11.61 -5.13
N ILE A 252 6.89 -11.89 -4.75
CA ILE A 252 5.72 -11.29 -5.40
C ILE A 252 4.86 -10.55 -4.38
N GLU A 253 4.44 -9.32 -4.73
CA GLU A 253 3.35 -8.62 -4.04
C GLU A 253 2.17 -8.43 -4.99
N ARG A 254 1.01 -8.92 -4.55
CA ARG A 254 -0.26 -8.77 -5.26
C ARG A 254 -1.10 -7.73 -4.54
N PHE A 255 -1.42 -6.64 -5.23
CA PHE A 255 -2.44 -5.73 -4.72
C PHE A 255 -3.81 -6.40 -4.83
N ALA A 256 -4.17 -7.17 -3.79
CA ALA A 256 -5.50 -7.74 -3.71
C ALA A 256 -6.52 -6.58 -3.66
N LEU A 257 -7.42 -6.53 -4.64
CA LEU A 257 -8.72 -5.97 -4.38
C LEU A 257 -9.33 -6.89 -3.32
N GLU A 258 -9.31 -6.48 -2.05
CA GLU A 258 -10.26 -7.03 -1.10
C GLU A 258 -11.65 -6.69 -1.64
N ARG A 259 -12.16 -7.53 -2.53
CA ARG A 259 -13.60 -7.68 -2.67
C ARG A 259 -14.03 -8.08 -1.28
N GLY A 260 -14.66 -7.16 -0.56
CA GLY A 260 -15.26 -7.49 0.71
C GLY A 260 -15.97 -8.81 0.50
N ALA A 261 -15.72 -9.76 1.38
CA ALA A 261 -16.17 -11.14 1.24
C ALA A 261 -17.68 -11.15 0.93
N VAL A 262 -17.99 -11.11 -0.36
CA VAL A 262 -19.29 -11.48 -0.90
C VAL A 262 -19.25 -12.99 -0.83
N GLY A 263 -19.73 -13.51 0.31
CA GLY A 263 -19.71 -14.94 0.59
C GLY A 263 -19.14 -15.29 1.95
N ALA A 264 -19.44 -14.52 3.00
CA ALA A 264 -19.48 -15.11 4.33
C ALA A 264 -20.52 -16.23 4.29
N ARG A 265 -20.04 -17.48 4.30
CA ARG A 265 -20.93 -18.65 4.51
C ARG A 265 -21.68 -18.35 5.77
N GLY A 266 -23.03 -18.38 5.70
CA GLY A 266 -23.91 -18.12 6.81
C GLY A 266 -23.47 -18.93 8.04
N GLY A 267 -23.48 -18.28 9.20
CA GLY A 267 -23.15 -18.87 10.47
C GLY A 267 -24.29 -18.63 11.45
N THR A 268 -24.34 -19.42 12.54
CA THR A 268 -25.28 -19.20 13.63
C THR A 268 -24.62 -18.30 14.67
N VAL A 269 -25.22 -17.15 14.96
CA VAL A 269 -24.82 -16.29 16.07
C VAL A 269 -25.64 -16.61 17.29
N SER A 270 -25.00 -17.09 18.36
CA SER A 270 -25.65 -17.38 19.63
C SER A 270 -25.39 -16.27 20.65
N PHE A 271 -26.42 -15.72 21.24
CA PHE A 271 -26.35 -14.70 22.28
C PHE A 271 -26.36 -15.36 23.66
N GLY A 272 -25.18 -15.47 24.28
CA GLY A 272 -24.99 -16.22 25.53
C GLY A 272 -25.83 -15.73 26.74
N ARG A 273 -26.37 -14.51 26.68
CA ARG A 273 -27.19 -13.94 27.77
C ARG A 273 -28.69 -14.13 27.59
N SER A 274 -29.17 -14.30 26.38
CA SER A 274 -30.60 -14.48 26.06
C SER A 274 -30.95 -15.89 25.61
N GLY A 275 -29.97 -16.78 25.42
CA GLY A 275 -30.18 -18.14 24.94
C GLY A 275 -30.75 -18.23 23.52
N THR A 276 -30.82 -17.10 22.81
CA THR A 276 -31.34 -17.02 21.44
C THR A 276 -30.22 -17.19 20.42
N SER A 277 -30.46 -17.95 19.37
CA SER A 277 -29.58 -18.06 18.21
C SER A 277 -30.29 -17.59 16.95
N ALA A 278 -29.58 -16.87 16.10
CA ALA A 278 -30.06 -16.43 14.80
C ALA A 278 -29.11 -16.93 13.71
N SER A 279 -29.66 -17.45 12.63
CA SER A 279 -28.91 -17.76 11.42
C SER A 279 -28.64 -16.48 10.64
N ALA A 280 -27.37 -16.18 10.36
CA ALA A 280 -26.96 -15.08 9.52
C ALA A 280 -26.63 -15.64 8.14
N ASP A 281 -27.48 -15.40 7.16
CA ASP A 281 -27.13 -15.48 5.75
C ASP A 281 -26.50 -14.13 5.35
N GLY A 282 -25.44 -14.15 4.54
CA GLY A 282 -24.62 -12.96 4.23
C GLY A 282 -25.35 -11.78 3.56
N ALA A 283 -26.67 -11.88 3.37
CA ALA A 283 -27.51 -10.85 2.76
C ALA A 283 -28.33 -10.03 3.79
N THR A 284 -28.49 -10.49 5.05
CA THR A 284 -29.52 -9.97 5.96
C THR A 284 -29.00 -9.03 7.06
N MET A 285 -27.71 -8.76 7.13
CA MET A 285 -27.14 -7.85 8.16
C MET A 285 -27.42 -6.35 7.92
N ALA A 286 -28.01 -5.97 6.80
CA ALA A 286 -28.30 -4.57 6.44
C ALA A 286 -29.72 -4.09 6.80
N ALA A 287 -30.64 -4.94 7.26
CA ALA A 287 -32.05 -4.62 7.27
C ALA A 287 -32.79 -4.66 8.63
N ARG A 288 -32.10 -4.79 9.77
CA ARG A 288 -32.79 -4.77 11.08
C ARG A 288 -32.16 -3.82 12.08
N SER A 289 -32.33 -2.51 11.83
CA SER A 289 -32.37 -1.50 12.88
C SER A 289 -33.81 -0.97 12.97
N GLY A 290 -34.67 -1.74 13.58
CA GLY A 290 -35.96 -1.25 14.06
C GLY A 290 -35.79 -0.64 15.46
N PRO A 291 -36.63 0.34 15.84
CA PRO A 291 -36.56 0.98 17.15
C PRO A 291 -36.82 -0.01 18.30
N PRO A 292 -36.26 0.24 19.48
CA PRO A 292 -36.48 -0.65 20.65
C PRO A 292 -37.96 -0.61 21.07
N PRO A 293 -38.50 -1.70 21.57
CA PRO A 293 -39.84 -1.70 22.15
C PRO A 293 -39.87 -0.85 23.43
N ARG A 294 -41.02 -0.16 23.63
CA ARG A 294 -41.32 0.70 24.79
C ARG A 294 -41.31 -0.06 26.09
#